data_4bda7446b68bab03cc9e98b1149a9377
#
_entry.id   4bda7446b68bab03cc9e98b1149a9377
#
_cell.length_a   1.000
_cell.length_b   1.000
_cell.length_c   1.000
_cell.angle_alpha   90.00
_cell.angle_beta   90.00
_cell.angle_gamma   90.00
#
_symmetry.space_group_name_H-M   'P 1'
#
loop_
_entity.id
_entity.type
_entity.pdbx_description
1 polymer ?
#
loop_
_entity_poly.entity_id
_entity_poly.type
_entity_poly.pdbx_seq_one_letter_code
_entity_poly.pdbx_strand_id
1 'polypeptide(L)'
;MASVEKFSAGAVRNQLRHNRREIEHSGNPDIDPSRQGRDYVLSPDRGMTEYDYFLQRKSELYCYNRDDVKVMVGWIVTAPQDLDPERYDDFFCAAYDFLENRYGKENVVQAIVHDDEGGQPHLHFCFIPVEEDPKHEQGYKICANDVLDRRELRNFHPDLQRYLDEHGLEDAHVMTGVTKRQGGNRTVAQLKAEREQEYQQNEERPALYFGESKMEQGLHF
;
A
#
# COMPACT_ATOMS: atom_id res chain seq x y z
N MET A 1 3.09 3.26 -6.68
CA MET A 1 3.42 1.85 -7.07
C MET A 1 2.54 0.89 -6.29
N ALA A 2 2.18 -0.29 -6.84
CA ALA A 2 1.35 -1.25 -6.10
C ALA A 2 2.05 -2.59 -5.91
N SER A 3 1.80 -3.24 -4.77
CA SER A 3 2.26 -4.60 -4.43
C SER A 3 1.12 -5.40 -3.81
N VAL A 4 1.21 -6.73 -3.87
CA VAL A 4 0.14 -7.62 -3.39
C VAL A 4 0.67 -8.77 -2.57
N GLU A 5 -0.05 -9.11 -1.52
CA GLU A 5 0.24 -10.23 -0.62
C GLU A 5 -1.00 -11.10 -0.40
N LYS A 6 -0.79 -12.40 -0.14
CA LYS A 6 -1.85 -13.39 0.06
C LYS A 6 -1.78 -13.99 1.46
N PHE A 7 -2.88 -13.97 2.20
CA PHE A 7 -2.94 -14.37 3.60
C PHE A 7 -3.72 -15.68 3.80
N SER A 8 -3.18 -16.60 4.60
CA SER A 8 -3.91 -17.76 5.11
C SER A 8 -4.85 -17.35 6.26
N ALA A 9 -5.82 -18.19 6.59
CA ALA A 9 -6.84 -17.89 7.62
C ALA A 9 -6.22 -17.47 8.97
N GLY A 10 -5.14 -18.14 9.39
CA GLY A 10 -4.44 -17.80 10.64
C GLY A 10 -3.76 -16.43 10.66
N ALA A 11 -3.46 -15.84 9.49
CA ALA A 11 -2.79 -14.55 9.39
C ALA A 11 -3.77 -13.36 9.32
N VAL A 12 -5.03 -13.59 8.91
CA VAL A 12 -6.00 -12.53 8.62
C VAL A 12 -6.20 -11.57 9.78
N ARG A 13 -6.52 -12.10 10.96
CA ARG A 13 -6.82 -11.26 12.14
C ARG A 13 -5.64 -10.37 12.51
N ASN A 14 -4.43 -10.92 12.46
CA ASN A 14 -3.24 -10.16 12.79
C ASN A 14 -2.96 -9.06 11.75
N GLN A 15 -3.16 -9.35 10.46
CA GLN A 15 -3.00 -8.38 9.40
C GLN A 15 -3.99 -7.21 9.51
N LEU A 16 -5.27 -7.49 9.75
CA LEU A 16 -6.30 -6.46 9.91
C LEU A 16 -6.00 -5.55 11.12
N ARG A 17 -5.57 -6.13 12.25
CA ARG A 17 -5.15 -5.37 13.44
C ARG A 17 -3.87 -4.56 13.20
N HIS A 18 -2.94 -5.10 12.41
CA HIS A 18 -1.72 -4.37 12.02
C HIS A 18 -2.08 -3.10 11.23
N ASN A 19 -2.93 -3.24 10.23
CA ASN A 19 -3.38 -2.10 9.43
C ASN A 19 -4.15 -1.07 10.27
N ARG A 20 -4.85 -1.49 11.33
CA ARG A 20 -5.56 -0.61 12.28
C ARG A 20 -4.64 0.02 13.33
N ARG A 21 -3.34 -0.26 13.33
CA ARG A 21 -2.40 0.16 14.38
C ARG A 21 -2.77 -0.34 15.79
N GLU A 22 -3.53 -1.44 15.88
CA GLU A 22 -3.98 -2.05 17.15
C GLU A 22 -2.96 -2.99 17.79
N ILE A 23 -1.79 -3.16 17.20
CA ILE A 23 -0.72 -4.01 17.75
C ILE A 23 0.24 -3.09 18.52
N GLU A 24 0.20 -3.13 19.84
CA GLU A 24 0.99 -2.32 20.81
C GLU A 24 2.45 -2.61 20.58
N HIS A 25 3.18 -2.98 20.05
CA HIS A 25 4.61 -3.21 19.76
C HIS A 25 4.81 -3.67 18.33
N SER A 26 4.24 -2.93 17.38
CA SER A 26 4.35 -3.28 15.96
C SER A 26 5.80 -3.37 15.48
N GLY A 27 6.76 -2.83 16.26
CA GLY A 27 8.18 -2.84 15.91
C GLY A 27 8.46 -2.14 14.56
N ASN A 28 7.48 -1.41 14.02
CA ASN A 28 7.68 -0.62 12.81
C ASN A 28 8.31 0.73 13.18
N PRO A 29 9.65 0.89 13.01
CA PRO A 29 10.34 2.14 13.32
C PRO A 29 10.01 3.27 12.36
N ASP A 30 9.27 2.99 11.29
CA ASP A 30 8.92 3.98 10.26
C ASP A 30 7.69 4.81 10.65
N ILE A 31 6.94 4.41 11.69
CA ILE A 31 5.81 5.19 12.21
C ILE A 31 6.35 6.48 12.84
N ASP A 32 5.88 7.61 12.33
CA ASP A 32 6.20 8.94 12.84
C ASP A 32 5.12 9.40 13.85
N PRO A 33 5.44 9.48 15.15
CA PRO A 33 4.48 9.89 16.16
C PRO A 33 3.89 11.29 15.93
N SER A 34 4.61 12.17 15.22
CA SER A 34 4.14 13.52 14.89
C SER A 34 3.04 13.55 13.82
N ARG A 35 2.90 12.45 13.07
CA ARG A 35 1.90 12.26 12.01
C ARG A 35 0.73 11.38 12.46
N GLN A 36 0.72 10.96 13.70
CA GLN A 36 -0.33 10.13 14.28
C GLN A 36 -1.71 10.80 14.12
N GLY A 37 -2.70 10.02 13.70
CA GLY A 37 -4.06 10.49 13.44
C GLY A 37 -4.31 10.98 12.01
N ARG A 38 -3.33 10.85 11.10
CA ARG A 38 -3.52 11.13 9.67
C ARG A 38 -4.08 9.94 8.89
N ASP A 39 -4.02 8.75 9.47
CA ASP A 39 -4.59 7.55 8.87
C ASP A 39 -6.11 7.66 8.81
N TYR A 40 -6.69 7.21 7.70
CA TYR A 40 -8.14 7.22 7.52
C TYR A 40 -8.66 5.98 6.79
N VAL A 41 -9.94 5.67 7.02
CA VAL A 41 -10.62 4.47 6.53
C VAL A 41 -11.48 4.83 5.33
N LEU A 42 -11.33 4.07 4.23
CA LEU A 42 -12.16 4.17 3.02
C LEU A 42 -13.22 3.08 2.94
N SER A 43 -12.99 1.91 3.57
CA SER A 43 -13.99 0.85 3.59
C SER A 43 -15.26 1.29 4.36
N PRO A 44 -16.46 0.87 3.91
CA PRO A 44 -17.70 1.25 4.56
C PRO A 44 -17.79 0.69 5.98
N ASP A 45 -18.36 1.49 6.90
CA ASP A 45 -18.72 1.00 8.22
C ASP A 45 -19.89 0.01 8.10
N ARG A 46 -19.68 -1.22 8.58
CA ARG A 46 -20.69 -2.30 8.57
C ARG A 46 -21.30 -2.57 9.95
N GLY A 47 -20.98 -1.75 10.95
CA GLY A 47 -21.44 -1.92 12.32
C GLY A 47 -20.87 -3.18 13.03
N MET A 48 -19.79 -3.74 12.49
CA MET A 48 -19.04 -4.87 13.05
C MET A 48 -17.55 -4.74 12.76
N THR A 49 -16.71 -5.53 13.42
CA THR A 49 -15.27 -5.52 13.12
C THR A 49 -14.99 -6.09 11.72
N GLU A 50 -13.90 -5.67 11.08
CA GLU A 50 -13.50 -6.22 9.78
C GLU A 50 -13.26 -7.74 9.86
N TYR A 51 -12.78 -8.23 10.99
CA TYR A 51 -12.58 -9.66 11.18
C TYR A 51 -13.90 -10.42 11.26
N ASP A 52 -14.91 -9.87 11.94
CA ASP A 52 -16.25 -10.49 12.01
C ASP A 52 -16.91 -10.47 10.62
N TYR A 53 -16.78 -9.35 9.89
CA TYR A 53 -17.24 -9.28 8.50
C TYR A 53 -16.54 -10.30 7.60
N PHE A 54 -15.22 -10.43 7.72
CA PHE A 54 -14.46 -11.45 7.00
C PHE A 54 -15.00 -12.87 7.29
N LEU A 55 -15.25 -13.19 8.55
CA LEU A 55 -15.79 -14.51 8.95
C LEU A 55 -17.21 -14.72 8.39
N GLN A 56 -18.07 -13.71 8.47
CA GLN A 56 -19.42 -13.75 7.91
C GLN A 56 -19.35 -14.01 6.40
N ARG A 57 -18.64 -13.16 5.64
CA ARG A 57 -18.55 -13.29 4.19
C ARG A 57 -17.91 -14.62 3.77
N LYS A 58 -16.86 -15.05 4.45
CA LYS A 58 -16.23 -16.35 4.21
C LYS A 58 -17.20 -17.51 4.40
N SER A 59 -18.16 -17.44 5.34
CA SER A 59 -19.15 -18.50 5.58
C SER A 59 -20.17 -18.68 4.44
N GLU A 60 -20.34 -17.68 3.60
CA GLU A 60 -21.22 -17.69 2.42
C GLU A 60 -20.56 -18.32 1.17
N LEU A 61 -19.26 -18.60 1.24
CA LEU A 61 -18.44 -19.03 0.12
C LEU A 61 -17.89 -20.43 0.34
N TYR A 62 -17.75 -21.20 -0.72
CA TYR A 62 -16.99 -22.44 -0.64
C TYR A 62 -15.50 -22.15 -0.43
N CYS A 63 -14.92 -22.81 0.56
CA CYS A 63 -13.49 -22.70 0.85
C CYS A 63 -12.92 -24.09 1.16
N TYR A 64 -11.83 -24.46 0.51
CA TYR A 64 -11.15 -25.71 0.84
C TYR A 64 -10.66 -25.70 2.29
N ASN A 65 -10.92 -26.80 2.99
CA ASN A 65 -10.51 -26.97 4.40
C ASN A 65 -9.04 -27.43 4.48
N ARG A 66 -8.11 -26.48 4.24
CA ARG A 66 -6.66 -26.71 4.34
C ARG A 66 -6.00 -25.42 4.86
N ASP A 67 -4.96 -25.58 5.65
CA ASP A 67 -4.26 -24.43 6.30
C ASP A 67 -3.47 -23.55 5.33
N ASP A 68 -3.08 -24.08 4.16
CA ASP A 68 -2.30 -23.37 3.15
C ASP A 68 -3.16 -22.48 2.22
N VAL A 69 -4.50 -22.63 2.29
CA VAL A 69 -5.41 -21.82 1.46
C VAL A 69 -5.30 -20.34 1.78
N LYS A 70 -5.10 -19.54 0.74
CA LYS A 70 -5.07 -18.08 0.85
C LYS A 70 -6.49 -17.55 0.75
N VAL A 71 -7.01 -17.05 1.87
CA VAL A 71 -8.41 -16.65 2.03
C VAL A 71 -8.63 -15.15 2.00
N MET A 72 -7.56 -14.38 2.09
CA MET A 72 -7.58 -12.92 1.96
C MET A 72 -6.38 -12.47 1.13
N VAL A 73 -6.55 -11.39 0.41
CA VAL A 73 -5.52 -10.71 -0.36
C VAL A 73 -5.44 -9.27 0.09
N GLY A 74 -4.23 -8.73 0.18
CA GLY A 74 -3.98 -7.32 0.47
C GLY A 74 -3.19 -6.66 -0.67
N TRP A 75 -3.76 -5.64 -1.28
CA TRP A 75 -3.02 -4.69 -2.11
C TRP A 75 -2.48 -3.56 -1.25
N ILE A 76 -1.26 -3.13 -1.56
CA ILE A 76 -0.70 -1.87 -1.07
C ILE A 76 -0.51 -0.97 -2.28
N VAL A 77 -1.23 0.16 -2.32
CA VAL A 77 -1.12 1.15 -3.40
C VAL A 77 -0.51 2.42 -2.83
N THR A 78 0.74 2.68 -3.20
CA THR A 78 1.52 3.84 -2.72
C THR A 78 1.31 5.02 -3.66
N ALA A 79 1.08 6.22 -3.10
CA ALA A 79 0.98 7.45 -3.87
C ALA A 79 2.26 7.68 -4.70
N PRO A 80 2.15 8.15 -5.96
CA PRO A 80 3.31 8.55 -6.76
C PRO A 80 4.10 9.67 -6.07
N GLN A 81 5.43 9.65 -6.22
CA GLN A 81 6.31 10.66 -5.59
C GLN A 81 6.17 12.06 -6.20
N ASP A 82 5.75 12.12 -7.45
CA ASP A 82 5.55 13.34 -8.24
C ASP A 82 4.12 13.88 -8.18
N LEU A 83 3.19 13.18 -7.53
CA LEU A 83 1.83 13.63 -7.32
C LEU A 83 1.79 14.72 -6.23
N ASP A 84 1.07 15.82 -6.51
CA ASP A 84 0.84 16.88 -5.52
C ASP A 84 0.15 16.31 -4.27
N PRO A 85 0.69 16.56 -3.06
CA PRO A 85 0.06 16.12 -1.82
C PRO A 85 -1.40 16.56 -1.64
N GLU A 86 -1.83 17.69 -2.20
CA GLU A 86 -3.23 18.14 -2.17
C GLU A 86 -4.17 17.20 -2.95
N ARG A 87 -3.62 16.31 -3.78
CA ARG A 87 -4.38 15.35 -4.59
C ARG A 87 -4.37 13.92 -4.04
N TYR A 88 -3.73 13.69 -2.89
CA TYR A 88 -3.64 12.33 -2.33
C TYR A 88 -5.01 11.75 -2.00
N ASP A 89 -5.94 12.53 -1.47
CA ASP A 89 -7.28 12.05 -1.14
C ASP A 89 -8.05 11.64 -2.41
N ASP A 90 -7.99 12.43 -3.48
CA ASP A 90 -8.59 12.09 -4.78
C ASP A 90 -7.98 10.80 -5.34
N PHE A 91 -6.65 10.67 -5.26
CA PHE A 91 -5.93 9.49 -5.71
C PHE A 91 -6.33 8.22 -4.95
N PHE A 92 -6.39 8.29 -3.60
CA PHE A 92 -6.76 7.12 -2.80
C PHE A 92 -8.23 6.76 -2.92
N CYS A 93 -9.13 7.72 -3.06
CA CYS A 93 -10.53 7.47 -3.38
C CYS A 93 -10.67 6.76 -4.74
N ALA A 94 -10.02 7.26 -5.79
CA ALA A 94 -10.06 6.63 -7.10
C ALA A 94 -9.41 5.22 -7.11
N ALA A 95 -8.28 5.04 -6.40
CA ALA A 95 -7.65 3.73 -6.25
C ALA A 95 -8.56 2.73 -5.49
N TYR A 96 -9.26 3.19 -4.45
CA TYR A 96 -10.23 2.39 -3.73
C TYR A 96 -11.39 1.97 -4.65
N ASP A 97 -12.01 2.91 -5.38
CA ASP A 97 -13.12 2.63 -6.29
C ASP A 97 -12.71 1.66 -7.41
N PHE A 98 -11.51 1.82 -7.96
CA PHE A 98 -10.94 0.87 -8.92
C PHE A 98 -10.84 -0.55 -8.35
N LEU A 99 -10.34 -0.69 -7.13
CA LEU A 99 -10.16 -1.98 -6.47
C LEU A 99 -11.51 -2.60 -6.06
N GLU A 100 -12.43 -1.79 -5.52
CA GLU A 100 -13.78 -2.22 -5.17
C GLU A 100 -14.55 -2.73 -6.40
N ASN A 101 -14.52 -1.99 -7.50
CA ASN A 101 -15.15 -2.39 -8.76
C ASN A 101 -14.52 -3.65 -9.35
N ARG A 102 -13.21 -3.84 -9.16
CA ARG A 102 -12.46 -4.96 -9.74
C ARG A 102 -12.69 -6.27 -8.98
N TYR A 103 -12.81 -6.24 -7.67
CA TYR A 103 -12.89 -7.44 -6.82
C TYR A 103 -14.25 -7.65 -6.15
N GLY A 104 -15.17 -6.71 -6.32
CA GLY A 104 -16.53 -6.77 -5.77
C GLY A 104 -16.62 -6.12 -4.39
N LYS A 105 -17.59 -5.23 -4.24
CA LYS A 105 -17.85 -4.44 -3.02
C LYS A 105 -18.09 -5.30 -1.79
N GLU A 106 -18.81 -6.40 -1.94
CA GLU A 106 -19.10 -7.36 -0.89
C GLU A 106 -17.89 -8.17 -0.43
N ASN A 107 -16.82 -8.17 -1.22
CA ASN A 107 -15.60 -8.91 -0.91
C ASN A 107 -14.55 -8.03 -0.21
N VAL A 108 -14.75 -6.70 -0.18
CA VAL A 108 -13.86 -5.77 0.51
C VAL A 108 -13.98 -5.95 2.01
N VAL A 109 -12.88 -6.30 2.66
CA VAL A 109 -12.79 -6.50 4.12
C VAL A 109 -12.35 -5.23 4.82
N GLN A 110 -11.30 -4.58 4.32
CA GLN A 110 -10.72 -3.39 4.93
C GLN A 110 -10.02 -2.54 3.87
N ALA A 111 -10.13 -1.23 3.99
CA ALA A 111 -9.37 -0.27 3.20
C ALA A 111 -8.97 0.91 4.10
N ILE A 112 -7.66 1.08 4.33
CA ILE A 112 -7.09 2.11 5.21
C ILE A 112 -5.94 2.78 4.49
N VAL A 113 -5.93 4.11 4.47
CA VAL A 113 -4.78 4.90 4.04
C VAL A 113 -3.90 5.17 5.25
N HIS A 114 -2.62 4.83 5.13
CA HIS A 114 -1.59 5.19 6.10
C HIS A 114 -0.82 6.41 5.60
N ASP A 115 -0.84 7.48 6.39
CA ASP A 115 -0.04 8.70 6.22
C ASP A 115 0.80 9.01 7.48
N ASP A 116 0.95 8.02 8.36
CA ASP A 116 1.73 8.13 9.61
C ASP A 116 3.15 7.55 9.49
N GLU A 117 3.56 7.05 8.35
CA GLU A 117 4.89 6.48 8.14
C GLU A 117 5.84 7.46 7.45
N GLY A 118 7.16 7.29 7.67
CA GLY A 118 8.21 8.15 7.08
C GLY A 118 8.40 8.03 5.57
N GLY A 119 7.52 7.27 4.87
CA GLY A 119 7.50 7.10 3.42
C GLY A 119 6.37 7.88 2.75
N GLN A 120 6.07 7.52 1.50
CA GLN A 120 4.89 8.01 0.80
C GLN A 120 3.62 7.40 1.41
N PRO A 121 2.51 8.18 1.51
CA PRO A 121 1.22 7.64 1.92
C PRO A 121 0.81 6.46 1.04
N HIS A 122 0.11 5.49 1.64
CA HIS A 122 -0.28 4.29 0.92
C HIS A 122 -1.58 3.69 1.44
N LEU A 123 -2.37 3.16 0.50
CA LEU A 123 -3.61 2.46 0.77
C LEU A 123 -3.33 0.97 1.01
N HIS A 124 -3.75 0.44 2.15
CA HIS A 124 -3.94 -0.99 2.39
C HIS A 124 -5.36 -1.39 2.02
N PHE A 125 -5.51 -2.23 1.01
CA PHE A 125 -6.81 -2.72 0.56
C PHE A 125 -6.87 -4.25 0.69
N CYS A 126 -7.66 -4.74 1.65
CA CYS A 126 -7.82 -6.16 1.93
C CYS A 126 -9.19 -6.66 1.44
N PHE A 127 -9.18 -7.79 0.71
CA PHE A 127 -10.40 -8.39 0.18
C PHE A 127 -10.36 -9.92 0.17
N ILE A 128 -11.52 -10.57 0.10
CA ILE A 128 -11.66 -12.01 -0.09
C ILE A 128 -11.61 -12.30 -1.59
N PRO A 129 -10.67 -13.14 -2.08
CA PRO A 129 -10.53 -13.44 -3.50
C PRO A 129 -11.60 -14.47 -3.94
N VAL A 130 -12.69 -13.98 -4.50
CA VAL A 130 -13.87 -14.77 -4.88
C VAL A 130 -13.88 -15.05 -6.37
N GLU A 131 -14.13 -16.30 -6.73
CA GLU A 131 -14.26 -16.80 -8.11
C GLU A 131 -15.57 -17.56 -8.25
N GLU A 132 -16.20 -17.49 -9.44
CA GLU A 132 -17.38 -18.30 -9.74
C GLU A 132 -17.05 -19.80 -9.70
N ASP A 133 -17.89 -20.57 -9.05
CA ASP A 133 -17.74 -22.02 -8.97
C ASP A 133 -19.08 -22.74 -9.00
N PRO A 134 -19.58 -23.06 -10.20
CA PRO A 134 -20.87 -23.74 -10.37
C PRO A 134 -20.88 -25.19 -9.85
N LYS A 135 -19.75 -25.72 -9.39
CA LYS A 135 -19.65 -27.08 -8.86
C LYS A 135 -20.09 -27.20 -7.42
N HIS A 136 -20.14 -26.09 -6.68
CA HIS A 136 -20.55 -26.05 -5.29
C HIS A 136 -21.86 -25.28 -5.13
N GLU A 137 -22.65 -25.64 -4.12
CA GLU A 137 -23.99 -25.05 -3.85
C GLU A 137 -23.92 -23.52 -3.64
N GLN A 138 -22.81 -23.02 -3.13
CA GLN A 138 -22.57 -21.60 -2.92
C GLN A 138 -22.46 -20.82 -4.24
N GLY A 139 -22.19 -21.49 -5.37
CA GLY A 139 -21.96 -20.86 -6.66
C GLY A 139 -20.64 -20.08 -6.78
N TYR A 140 -19.96 -19.89 -5.67
CA TYR A 140 -18.69 -19.13 -5.56
C TYR A 140 -17.72 -19.83 -4.62
N LYS A 141 -16.42 -19.70 -4.90
CA LYS A 141 -15.33 -20.20 -4.06
C LYS A 141 -14.30 -19.12 -3.75
N ILE A 142 -13.55 -19.34 -2.67
CA ILE A 142 -12.36 -18.55 -2.37
C ILE A 142 -11.16 -19.17 -3.09
N CYS A 143 -10.54 -18.43 -4.02
CA CYS A 143 -9.35 -18.88 -4.74
C CYS A 143 -8.41 -17.73 -5.13
N ALA A 144 -7.44 -17.42 -4.29
CA ALA A 144 -6.49 -16.34 -4.53
C ALA A 144 -5.60 -16.55 -5.77
N ASN A 145 -5.41 -17.78 -6.25
CA ASN A 145 -4.56 -18.05 -7.41
C ASN A 145 -5.32 -17.87 -8.73
N ASP A 146 -6.63 -18.11 -8.74
CA ASP A 146 -7.49 -17.91 -9.91
C ASP A 146 -7.76 -16.39 -10.08
N VAL A 147 -8.08 -15.68 -8.98
CA VAL A 147 -8.32 -14.23 -8.98
C VAL A 147 -7.04 -13.44 -9.28
N LEU A 148 -5.90 -13.83 -8.70
CA LEU A 148 -4.60 -13.19 -8.91
C LEU A 148 -3.69 -14.08 -9.77
N ASP A 149 -4.12 -14.34 -10.97
CA ASP A 149 -3.34 -15.06 -11.97
C ASP A 149 -2.25 -14.16 -12.61
N ARG A 150 -1.47 -14.72 -13.54
CA ARG A 150 -0.42 -13.97 -14.24
C ARG A 150 -0.95 -12.86 -15.12
N ARG A 151 -2.18 -13.00 -15.64
CA ARG A 151 -2.83 -12.00 -16.50
C ARG A 151 -3.27 -10.82 -15.65
N GLU A 152 -3.90 -11.09 -14.52
CA GLU A 152 -4.32 -10.10 -13.53
C GLU A 152 -3.13 -9.26 -13.05
N LEU A 153 -2.06 -9.91 -12.60
CA LEU A 153 -0.86 -9.20 -12.11
C LEU A 153 -0.15 -8.37 -13.22
N ARG A 154 -0.26 -8.77 -14.47
CA ARG A 154 0.32 -8.03 -15.60
C ARG A 154 -0.50 -6.78 -15.94
N ASN A 155 -1.82 -6.91 -15.87
CA ASN A 155 -2.74 -5.86 -16.31
C ASN A 155 -3.07 -4.86 -15.22
N PHE A 156 -2.81 -5.17 -13.95
CA PHE A 156 -3.19 -4.35 -12.80
C PHE A 156 -2.72 -2.89 -12.93
N HIS A 157 -1.43 -2.66 -13.11
CA HIS A 157 -0.90 -1.29 -13.20
C HIS A 157 -1.39 -0.53 -14.46
N PRO A 158 -1.39 -1.13 -15.68
CA PRO A 158 -1.98 -0.49 -16.85
C PRO A 158 -3.46 -0.14 -16.68
N ASP A 159 -4.24 -1.04 -16.07
CA ASP A 159 -5.66 -0.82 -15.84
C ASP A 159 -5.90 0.27 -14.78
N LEU A 160 -5.12 0.28 -13.69
CA LEU A 160 -5.18 1.34 -12.69
C LEU A 160 -4.80 2.70 -13.29
N GLN A 161 -3.72 2.79 -14.08
CA GLN A 161 -3.33 4.03 -14.74
C GLN A 161 -4.46 4.56 -15.63
N ARG A 162 -5.03 3.70 -16.49
CA ARG A 162 -6.16 4.08 -17.34
C ARG A 162 -7.33 4.59 -16.51
N TYR A 163 -7.68 3.91 -15.42
CA TYR A 163 -8.76 4.33 -14.53
C TYR A 163 -8.50 5.72 -13.92
N LEU A 164 -7.29 5.97 -13.46
CA LEU A 164 -6.87 7.27 -12.93
C LEU A 164 -6.96 8.37 -13.99
N ASP A 165 -6.47 8.11 -15.21
CA ASP A 165 -6.54 9.05 -16.34
C ASP A 165 -8.00 9.40 -16.67
N GLU A 166 -8.90 8.40 -16.70
CA GLU A 166 -10.35 8.60 -16.95
C GLU A 166 -11.06 9.39 -15.83
N HIS A 167 -10.43 9.50 -14.64
CA HIS A 167 -10.98 10.22 -13.47
C HIS A 167 -10.23 11.53 -13.16
N GLY A 168 -9.49 12.07 -14.14
CA GLY A 168 -8.83 13.37 -14.02
C GLY A 168 -7.57 13.36 -13.15
N LEU A 169 -6.91 12.19 -13.06
CA LEU A 169 -5.68 11.97 -12.29
C LEU A 169 -4.52 11.54 -13.23
N GLU A 170 -4.42 12.18 -14.41
CA GLU A 170 -3.40 11.88 -15.42
C GLU A 170 -1.97 12.17 -14.91
N ASP A 171 -1.84 13.02 -13.91
CA ASP A 171 -0.60 13.34 -13.22
C ASP A 171 -0.19 12.27 -12.19
N ALA A 172 -1.06 11.33 -11.85
CA ALA A 172 -0.75 10.22 -10.97
C ALA A 172 -0.10 9.06 -11.72
N HIS A 173 1.23 9.11 -11.90
CA HIS A 173 1.97 8.13 -12.68
C HIS A 173 2.26 6.84 -11.90
N VAL A 174 1.36 5.85 -11.95
CA VAL A 174 1.52 4.56 -11.25
C VAL A 174 2.38 3.54 -12.01
N MET A 175 2.69 3.80 -13.28
CA MET A 175 3.50 2.93 -14.14
C MET A 175 5.01 3.05 -13.92
N THR A 176 5.48 3.92 -13.03
CA THR A 176 6.90 4.23 -12.80
C THR A 176 7.67 3.14 -12.04
N GLY A 177 7.06 1.98 -11.79
CA GLY A 177 7.70 0.87 -11.10
C GLY A 177 8.91 0.29 -11.84
N VAL A 178 9.99 0.03 -11.08
CA VAL A 178 11.20 -0.61 -11.59
C VAL A 178 10.90 -2.05 -12.00
N THR A 179 11.09 -2.39 -13.26
CA THR A 179 10.87 -3.76 -13.76
C THR A 179 11.93 -4.73 -13.23
N LYS A 180 11.66 -6.04 -13.23
CA LYS A 180 12.67 -7.07 -12.89
C LYS A 180 13.96 -6.94 -13.74
N ARG A 181 13.86 -6.45 -14.99
CA ARG A 181 15.00 -6.17 -15.86
C ARG A 181 15.89 -5.03 -15.36
N GLN A 182 15.31 -4.09 -14.63
CA GLN A 182 15.97 -2.91 -14.03
C GLN A 182 16.38 -3.18 -12.57
N GLY A 183 16.42 -4.43 -12.13
CA GLY A 183 16.81 -4.81 -10.77
C GLY A 183 15.62 -5.18 -9.86
N GLY A 184 14.38 -4.99 -10.31
CA GLY A 184 13.17 -5.27 -9.52
C GLY A 184 12.93 -4.25 -8.40
N ASN A 185 11.81 -4.42 -7.69
CA ASN A 185 11.51 -3.59 -6.53
C ASN A 185 12.48 -3.92 -5.39
N ARG A 186 13.09 -2.88 -4.82
CA ARG A 186 13.89 -3.01 -3.61
C ARG A 186 13.00 -3.41 -2.44
N THR A 187 13.46 -4.32 -1.62
CA THR A 187 12.76 -4.65 -0.37
C THR A 187 12.88 -3.48 0.62
N VAL A 188 11.98 -3.39 1.60
CA VAL A 188 12.05 -2.39 2.66
C VAL A 188 13.41 -2.43 3.38
N ALA A 189 13.95 -3.63 3.60
CA ALA A 189 15.28 -3.80 4.21
C ALA A 189 16.40 -3.21 3.34
N GLN A 190 16.34 -3.35 2.02
CA GLN A 190 17.31 -2.74 1.09
C GLN A 190 17.20 -1.22 1.08
N LEU A 191 15.96 -0.67 1.06
CA LEU A 191 15.74 0.76 1.13
C LEU A 191 16.24 1.38 2.44
N LYS A 192 16.07 0.67 3.57
CA LYS A 192 16.61 1.11 4.87
C LYS A 192 18.12 1.10 4.89
N ALA A 193 18.75 0.04 4.38
CA ALA A 193 20.20 -0.05 4.30
C ALA A 193 20.82 1.03 3.41
N GLU A 194 20.17 1.36 2.30
CA GLU A 194 20.62 2.45 1.40
C GLU A 194 20.50 3.82 2.07
N ARG A 195 19.37 4.11 2.76
CA ARG A 195 19.21 5.37 3.53
C ARG A 195 20.26 5.51 4.63
N GLU A 196 20.57 4.42 5.33
CA GLU A 196 21.57 4.43 6.39
C GLU A 196 22.98 4.69 5.82
N GLN A 197 23.29 4.14 4.65
CA GLN A 197 24.54 4.41 3.95
C GLN A 197 24.63 5.86 3.44
N GLU A 198 23.54 6.42 2.91
CA GLU A 198 23.48 7.82 2.50
C GLU A 198 23.65 8.77 3.71
N TYR A 199 23.07 8.44 4.85
CA TYR A 199 23.20 9.21 6.09
C TYR A 199 24.66 9.23 6.56
N GLN A 200 25.31 8.06 6.61
CA GLN A 200 26.72 7.93 6.98
C GLN A 200 27.65 8.69 6.03
N GLN A 201 27.38 8.62 4.71
CA GLN A 201 28.17 9.37 3.71
C GLN A 201 27.98 10.89 3.81
N ASN A 202 26.82 11.37 4.23
CA ASN A 202 26.57 12.80 4.44
C ASN A 202 27.19 13.32 5.75
N GLU A 203 27.27 12.50 6.80
CA GLU A 203 27.99 12.86 8.04
C GLU A 203 29.52 12.90 7.83
N GLU A 204 30.07 12.08 6.93
CA GLU A 204 31.49 12.06 6.59
C GLU A 204 31.93 13.19 5.63
N ARG A 205 31.00 13.98 5.07
CA ARG A 205 31.33 15.14 4.25
C ARG A 205 31.87 16.26 5.13
N PRO A 206 33.16 16.65 5.02
CA PRO A 206 33.68 17.77 5.79
C PRO A 206 32.92 19.04 5.42
N ALA A 207 32.48 19.79 6.43
CA ALA A 207 31.87 21.10 6.24
C ALA A 207 32.83 21.96 5.40
N LEU A 208 32.44 22.33 4.20
CA LEU A 208 33.16 23.30 3.39
C LEU A 208 33.15 24.62 4.15
N TYR A 209 34.27 24.95 4.75
CA TYR A 209 34.55 26.26 5.35
C TYR A 209 34.38 27.32 4.28
N PHE A 210 33.31 28.09 4.32
CA PHE A 210 33.22 29.36 3.65
C PHE A 210 34.16 30.33 4.39
N GLY A 211 35.37 30.49 3.85
CA GLY A 211 36.31 31.46 4.33
C GLY A 211 35.75 32.87 4.21
N GLU A 212 35.63 33.56 5.35
CA GLU A 212 35.37 35.00 5.39
C GLU A 212 36.48 35.73 4.64
N SER A 213 36.17 36.34 3.51
CA SER A 213 37.03 37.32 2.86
C SER A 213 37.03 38.60 3.70
N LYS A 214 38.09 38.83 4.44
CA LYS A 214 38.38 40.13 5.06
C LYS A 214 38.48 41.21 3.95
N MET A 215 37.52 42.13 3.91
CA MET A 215 37.67 43.40 3.26
C MET A 215 38.58 44.27 4.15
N GLU A 216 39.81 44.44 3.79
CA GLU A 216 40.64 45.56 4.26
C GLU A 216 40.16 46.84 3.60
N GLN A 217 39.56 47.72 4.43
CA GLN A 217 39.34 49.11 4.08
C GLN A 217 40.70 49.83 4.27
N GLY A 218 41.38 50.15 3.18
CA GLY A 218 42.47 51.10 3.17
C GLY A 218 41.89 52.53 3.14
N LEU A 219 42.03 53.23 4.21
CA LEU A 219 41.95 54.69 4.29
C LEU A 219 43.26 55.27 3.78
N HIS A 220 43.22 56.12 2.76
CA HIS A 220 44.20 57.18 2.56
C HIS A 220 43.56 58.44 1.96
N PHE A 221 43.65 59.53 2.76
CA PHE A 221 43.65 60.98 2.48
C PHE A 221 42.65 61.56 1.53
#